data_601b18fa24b5f25c337c9c6855588643
#
_entry.id   601b18fa24b5f25c337c9c6855588643
#
_cell.length_a   1.000
_cell.length_b   1.000
_cell.length_c   1.000
_cell.angle_alpha   90.00
_cell.angle_beta   90.00
_cell.angle_gamma   90.00
#
_symmetry.space_group_name_H-M   'P 1'
#
loop_
_entity.id
_entity.type
_entity.pdbx_description
1 polymer ?
#
loop_
_entity_poly.entity_id
_entity_poly.type
_entity_poly.pdbx_seq_one_letter_code
_entity_poly.pdbx_strand_id
1 'polypeptide(L)'
;MIASRRAWTGAVLVAPLALNLGAKAGQYDPVPMNGADVTAHDVAVTLFKAKVGAPIDYSNHKLMYLDLSGLDFKGARFTHADLYGTDFTGANLKGTDLSHTRLDRSVLIKADLSGADLTGATIFRPTVYTDLSNNLADAPRFAGANLTSIRVMADLSGADFRGANLTNADLRPLESRPGQGTLSTLMRNVLKSCDFAGATLRDANLNRAVLVFSRFVGADLRGADLSDTDLSKTDFTGADLTGANLSRADLYGANLIGVRGLDTVRGLDTVANLDKATR
;
A
#
# COMPACT_ATOMS: atom_id res chain seq x y z
N MET A 1 -7.13 30.39 -50.02
CA MET A 1 -8.17 29.87 -49.10
C MET A 1 -7.46 29.07 -48.04
N ILE A 2 -7.29 29.68 -46.86
CA ILE A 2 -6.52 29.13 -45.71
C ILE A 2 -7.54 28.64 -44.72
N ALA A 3 -7.58 27.31 -44.48
CA ALA A 3 -8.47 26.71 -43.47
C ALA A 3 -7.71 26.62 -42.13
N SER A 4 -8.19 27.37 -41.16
CA SER A 4 -7.68 27.42 -39.79
C SER A 4 -8.03 26.15 -39.02
N ARG A 5 -7.04 25.45 -38.49
CA ARG A 5 -7.23 24.39 -37.50
C ARG A 5 -7.52 25.03 -36.14
N ARG A 6 -8.71 24.84 -35.63
CA ARG A 6 -9.05 25.15 -34.24
C ARG A 6 -8.52 24.06 -33.34
N ALA A 7 -7.62 24.44 -32.42
CA ALA A 7 -7.17 23.60 -31.31
C ALA A 7 -8.34 23.46 -30.32
N TRP A 8 -8.69 22.22 -29.98
CA TRP A 8 -9.58 21.90 -28.87
C TRP A 8 -8.73 21.78 -27.60
N THR A 9 -8.74 22.80 -26.79
CA THR A 9 -8.29 22.74 -25.39
C THR A 9 -9.47 22.28 -24.56
N GLY A 10 -9.56 20.96 -24.36
CA GLY A 10 -10.55 20.39 -23.43
C GLY A 10 -10.08 20.59 -22.00
N ALA A 11 -10.47 21.69 -21.37
CA ALA A 11 -10.43 21.80 -19.92
C ALA A 11 -11.55 20.91 -19.37
N VAL A 12 -11.17 19.81 -18.72
CA VAL A 12 -12.11 19.02 -17.90
C VAL A 12 -12.42 19.89 -16.68
N LEU A 13 -13.54 20.60 -16.75
CA LEU A 13 -14.15 21.20 -15.59
C LEU A 13 -14.64 20.05 -14.70
N VAL A 14 -13.91 19.77 -13.61
CA VAL A 14 -14.48 19.04 -12.48
C VAL A 14 -15.52 19.98 -11.87
N ALA A 15 -16.77 19.82 -12.27
CA ALA A 15 -17.87 20.51 -11.63
C ALA A 15 -17.91 20.09 -10.15
N PRO A 16 -17.95 21.04 -9.20
CA PRO A 16 -18.22 20.66 -7.81
C PRO A 16 -19.61 20.00 -7.80
N LEU A 17 -19.70 18.81 -7.21
CA LEU A 17 -20.97 18.15 -6.93
C LEU A 17 -21.79 19.13 -6.10
N ALA A 18 -22.73 19.83 -6.75
CA ALA A 18 -23.69 20.66 -6.06
C ALA A 18 -24.61 19.72 -5.28
N LEU A 19 -24.29 19.52 -3.99
CA LEU A 19 -25.19 18.88 -3.03
C LEU A 19 -26.50 19.66 -3.02
N ASN A 20 -27.52 19.08 -3.62
CA ASN A 20 -28.88 19.62 -3.61
C ASN A 20 -29.45 19.44 -2.20
N LEU A 21 -29.20 20.42 -1.31
CA LEU A 21 -29.61 20.43 0.11
C LEU A 21 -31.12 20.60 0.31
N GLY A 22 -31.94 20.18 -0.64
CA GLY A 22 -33.41 20.33 -0.63
C GLY A 22 -34.18 19.05 -0.28
N ALA A 23 -33.54 17.94 0.10
CA ALA A 23 -34.28 16.73 0.52
C ALA A 23 -34.75 16.88 1.96
N LYS A 24 -36.07 16.81 2.15
CA LYS A 24 -36.73 16.83 3.46
C LYS A 24 -36.23 15.68 4.34
N ALA A 25 -35.89 16.01 5.59
CA ALA A 25 -35.61 15.02 6.61
C ALA A 25 -36.76 14.02 6.72
N GLY A 26 -36.53 12.74 6.43
CA GLY A 26 -37.53 11.68 6.57
C GLY A 26 -37.64 10.69 5.43
N GLN A 27 -36.80 10.76 4.40
CA GLN A 27 -36.85 9.79 3.32
C GLN A 27 -35.79 8.70 3.55
N TYR A 28 -36.26 7.47 3.71
CA TYR A 28 -35.55 6.19 3.82
C TYR A 28 -34.22 6.21 3.07
N ASP A 29 -33.10 6.28 3.79
CA ASP A 29 -31.84 5.82 3.26
C ASP A 29 -31.86 4.29 3.31
N PRO A 30 -31.76 3.60 2.17
CA PRO A 30 -31.78 2.14 2.18
C PRO A 30 -30.57 1.65 2.98
N VAL A 31 -30.84 0.75 3.96
CA VAL A 31 -29.77 -0.01 4.62
C VAL A 31 -28.89 -0.61 3.51
N PRO A 32 -27.57 -0.40 3.53
CA PRO A 32 -26.72 -0.88 2.44
C PRO A 32 -26.86 -2.39 2.27
N MET A 33 -27.30 -2.85 1.10
CA MET A 33 -27.44 -4.29 0.81
C MET A 33 -26.08 -5.04 0.80
N ASN A 34 -24.97 -4.30 0.91
CA ASN A 34 -23.60 -4.80 0.91
C ASN A 34 -23.08 -5.23 2.28
N GLY A 35 -23.91 -5.15 3.34
CA GLY A 35 -23.54 -5.50 4.71
C GLY A 35 -22.80 -4.39 5.47
N ALA A 36 -22.64 -3.19 4.90
CA ALA A 36 -22.17 -2.02 5.64
C ALA A 36 -23.22 -1.59 6.67
N ASP A 37 -22.79 -0.96 7.76
CA ASP A 37 -23.67 -0.43 8.81
C ASP A 37 -23.82 1.10 8.74
N VAL A 38 -23.13 1.74 7.82
CA VAL A 38 -23.23 3.16 7.45
C VAL A 38 -23.26 3.30 5.93
N THR A 39 -23.80 4.41 5.43
CA THR A 39 -23.78 4.71 4.00
C THR A 39 -22.59 5.61 3.63
N ALA A 40 -22.17 5.60 2.36
CA ALA A 40 -21.15 6.53 1.87
C ALA A 40 -21.58 8.00 2.06
N HIS A 41 -22.89 8.26 1.93
CA HIS A 41 -23.48 9.58 2.19
C HIS A 41 -23.29 10.01 3.65
N ASP A 42 -23.55 9.12 4.63
CA ASP A 42 -23.39 9.42 6.05
C ASP A 42 -21.92 9.73 6.39
N VAL A 43 -20.99 8.95 5.83
CA VAL A 43 -19.56 9.20 5.95
C VAL A 43 -19.21 10.57 5.39
N ALA A 44 -19.61 10.89 4.16
CA ALA A 44 -19.31 12.16 3.52
C ALA A 44 -19.90 13.35 4.31
N VAL A 45 -21.15 13.25 4.78
CA VAL A 45 -21.81 14.28 5.59
C VAL A 45 -21.09 14.50 6.92
N THR A 46 -20.67 13.40 7.60
CA THR A 46 -19.93 13.47 8.86
C THR A 46 -18.58 14.18 8.64
N LEU A 47 -17.83 13.78 7.60
CA LEU A 47 -16.56 14.41 7.25
C LEU A 47 -16.72 15.89 6.88
N PHE A 48 -17.79 16.24 6.14
CA PHE A 48 -18.07 17.62 5.76
C PHE A 48 -18.38 18.51 6.98
N LYS A 49 -19.18 18.00 7.93
CA LYS A 49 -19.59 18.73 9.13
C LYS A 49 -18.52 18.79 10.21
N ALA A 50 -17.52 17.88 10.17
CA ALA A 50 -16.48 17.80 11.17
C ALA A 50 -15.64 19.07 11.17
N LYS A 51 -15.51 19.67 12.37
CA LYS A 51 -14.56 20.76 12.61
C LYS A 51 -13.14 20.24 12.65
N VAL A 52 -12.16 21.09 12.35
CA VAL A 52 -10.74 20.73 12.47
C VAL A 52 -10.47 20.27 13.90
N GLY A 53 -9.87 19.08 14.04
CA GLY A 53 -9.55 18.45 15.31
C GLY A 53 -10.73 17.78 16.04
N ALA A 54 -11.93 17.75 15.44
CA ALA A 54 -13.01 16.93 15.98
C ALA A 54 -12.73 15.44 15.77
N PRO A 55 -12.93 14.58 16.77
CA PRO A 55 -12.74 13.15 16.60
C PRO A 55 -13.80 12.60 15.66
N ILE A 56 -13.34 11.93 14.59
CA ILE A 56 -14.18 11.18 13.65
C ILE A 56 -13.85 9.71 13.89
N ASP A 57 -14.83 8.95 14.34
CA ASP A 57 -14.60 7.56 14.77
C ASP A 57 -15.54 6.59 14.07
N TYR A 58 -14.96 5.72 13.28
CA TYR A 58 -15.60 4.59 12.60
C TYR A 58 -15.01 3.25 13.08
N SER A 59 -14.44 3.21 14.29
CA SER A 59 -13.88 2.00 14.86
C SER A 59 -14.96 0.91 14.98
N ASN A 60 -14.59 -0.33 14.59
CA ASN A 60 -15.46 -1.50 14.56
C ASN A 60 -16.66 -1.42 13.59
N HIS A 61 -16.77 -0.37 12.79
CA HIS A 61 -17.82 -0.25 11.77
C HIS A 61 -17.56 -1.16 10.56
N LYS A 62 -18.64 -1.54 9.92
CA LYS A 62 -18.62 -2.23 8.62
C LYS A 62 -18.85 -1.20 7.52
N LEU A 63 -17.80 -0.90 6.76
CA LEU A 63 -17.82 0.05 5.65
C LEU A 63 -17.57 -0.65 4.30
N MET A 64 -17.91 -1.94 4.23
CA MET A 64 -17.62 -2.77 3.06
C MET A 64 -18.28 -2.24 1.79
N TYR A 65 -17.53 -2.25 0.69
CA TYR A 65 -17.99 -1.88 -0.66
C TYR A 65 -18.55 -0.46 -0.79
N LEU A 66 -18.20 0.45 0.11
CA LEU A 66 -18.58 1.85 -0.03
C LEU A 66 -17.67 2.56 -1.03
N ASP A 67 -18.25 3.47 -1.80
CA ASP A 67 -17.48 4.46 -2.59
C ASP A 67 -17.15 5.65 -1.68
N LEU A 68 -15.90 5.69 -1.23
CA LEU A 68 -15.33 6.74 -0.39
C LEU A 68 -14.20 7.48 -1.13
N SER A 69 -14.26 7.43 -2.48
CA SER A 69 -13.25 8.03 -3.34
C SER A 69 -13.17 9.55 -3.17
N GLY A 70 -11.95 10.08 -3.23
CA GLY A 70 -11.67 11.51 -3.15
C GLY A 70 -11.98 12.18 -1.81
N LEU A 71 -12.44 11.44 -0.79
CA LEU A 71 -12.74 12.01 0.53
C LEU A 71 -11.48 12.34 1.33
N ASP A 72 -11.56 13.40 2.14
CA ASP A 72 -10.55 13.75 3.14
C ASP A 72 -11.01 13.27 4.52
N PHE A 73 -10.34 12.26 5.05
CA PHE A 73 -10.70 11.63 6.33
C PHE A 73 -10.18 12.37 7.56
N LYS A 74 -9.37 13.41 7.40
CA LYS A 74 -8.95 14.33 8.48
C LYS A 74 -8.39 13.63 9.71
N GLY A 75 -7.66 12.52 9.54
CA GLY A 75 -7.13 11.73 10.66
C GLY A 75 -8.18 10.92 11.42
N ALA A 76 -9.28 10.54 10.77
CA ALA A 76 -10.31 9.70 11.36
C ALA A 76 -9.76 8.36 11.91
N ARG A 77 -10.50 7.76 12.84
CA ARG A 77 -10.21 6.44 13.39
C ARG A 77 -11.08 5.39 12.74
N PHE A 78 -10.43 4.28 12.34
CA PHE A 78 -11.07 3.09 11.75
C PHE A 78 -10.63 1.80 12.46
N THR A 79 -10.09 1.90 13.67
CA THR A 79 -9.56 0.75 14.39
C THR A 79 -10.53 -0.43 14.36
N HIS A 80 -10.07 -1.61 13.88
CA HIS A 80 -10.88 -2.82 13.70
C HIS A 80 -12.06 -2.68 12.72
N ALA A 81 -12.14 -1.63 11.91
CA ALA A 81 -13.19 -1.51 10.90
C ALA A 81 -13.01 -2.55 9.77
N ASP A 82 -14.14 -2.96 9.19
CA ASP A 82 -14.16 -3.78 7.99
C ASP A 82 -14.32 -2.91 6.75
N LEU A 83 -13.21 -2.72 6.03
CA LEU A 83 -13.09 -1.90 4.82
C LEU A 83 -12.96 -2.76 3.56
N TYR A 84 -13.44 -4.02 3.61
CA TYR A 84 -13.36 -4.95 2.49
C TYR A 84 -14.04 -4.38 1.23
N GLY A 85 -13.30 -4.30 0.13
CA GLY A 85 -13.83 -3.83 -1.15
C GLY A 85 -14.19 -2.34 -1.20
N THR A 86 -13.86 -1.56 -0.18
CA THR A 86 -14.12 -0.11 -0.14
C THR A 86 -13.25 0.62 -1.16
N ASP A 87 -13.84 1.57 -1.88
CA ASP A 87 -13.13 2.42 -2.84
C ASP A 87 -12.56 3.67 -2.16
N PHE A 88 -11.24 3.76 -2.09
CA PHE A 88 -10.48 4.91 -1.60
C PHE A 88 -9.70 5.62 -2.72
N THR A 89 -10.13 5.48 -3.98
CA THR A 89 -9.47 6.15 -5.11
C THR A 89 -9.26 7.63 -4.84
N GLY A 90 -8.00 8.07 -4.80
CA GLY A 90 -7.65 9.48 -4.56
C GLY A 90 -8.01 10.02 -3.17
N ALA A 91 -8.41 9.17 -2.24
CA ALA A 91 -8.75 9.59 -0.88
C ALA A 91 -7.52 10.09 -0.10
N ASN A 92 -7.73 11.07 0.77
CA ASN A 92 -6.75 11.54 1.74
C ASN A 92 -6.96 10.81 3.08
N LEU A 93 -6.14 9.79 3.32
CA LEU A 93 -6.11 8.97 4.54
C LEU A 93 -4.91 9.32 5.45
N LYS A 94 -4.31 10.50 5.27
CA LYS A 94 -3.15 10.92 6.06
C LYS A 94 -3.43 10.92 7.55
N GLY A 95 -2.53 10.28 8.31
CA GLY A 95 -2.60 10.24 9.76
C GLY A 95 -3.85 9.57 10.32
N THR A 96 -4.60 8.83 9.51
CA THR A 96 -5.73 8.02 9.98
C THR A 96 -5.25 6.83 10.81
N ASP A 97 -6.06 6.43 11.79
CA ASP A 97 -5.85 5.18 12.52
C ASP A 97 -6.62 4.05 11.82
N LEU A 98 -5.90 3.28 11.02
CA LEU A 98 -6.38 2.09 10.30
C LEU A 98 -5.89 0.80 10.97
N SER A 99 -5.52 0.86 12.26
CA SER A 99 -4.98 -0.29 12.96
C SER A 99 -5.99 -1.44 13.02
N HIS A 100 -5.50 -2.67 12.76
CA HIS A 100 -6.28 -3.91 12.74
C HIS A 100 -7.47 -3.91 11.76
N THR A 101 -7.49 -3.02 10.77
CA THR A 101 -8.53 -2.99 9.73
C THR A 101 -8.36 -4.10 8.70
N ARG A 102 -9.45 -4.46 8.05
CA ARG A 102 -9.44 -5.32 6.87
C ARG A 102 -9.60 -4.47 5.59
N LEU A 103 -8.51 -4.21 4.90
CA LEU A 103 -8.47 -3.47 3.61
C LEU A 103 -8.43 -4.43 2.40
N ASP A 104 -8.86 -5.67 2.58
CA ASP A 104 -8.80 -6.67 1.52
C ASP A 104 -9.72 -6.27 0.36
N ARG A 105 -9.23 -6.41 -0.88
CA ARG A 105 -9.92 -6.02 -2.12
C ARG A 105 -10.34 -4.55 -2.21
N SER A 106 -9.89 -3.68 -1.30
CA SER A 106 -10.11 -2.24 -1.42
C SER A 106 -9.48 -1.69 -2.70
N VAL A 107 -9.98 -0.55 -3.16
CA VAL A 107 -9.36 0.21 -4.25
C VAL A 107 -8.52 1.31 -3.62
N LEU A 108 -7.20 1.27 -3.87
CA LEU A 108 -6.22 2.19 -3.29
C LEU A 108 -5.53 3.07 -4.35
N ILE A 109 -6.14 3.21 -5.52
CA ILE A 109 -5.61 4.02 -6.62
C ILE A 109 -5.38 5.44 -6.14
N LYS A 110 -4.13 5.94 -6.16
CA LYS A 110 -3.74 7.28 -5.71
C LYS A 110 -4.11 7.62 -4.26
N ALA A 111 -4.48 6.63 -3.44
CA ALA A 111 -4.78 6.86 -2.04
C ALA A 111 -3.53 7.36 -1.29
N ASP A 112 -3.71 8.33 -0.40
CA ASP A 112 -2.62 8.89 0.40
C ASP A 112 -2.76 8.46 1.87
N LEU A 113 -2.01 7.42 2.25
CA LEU A 113 -1.94 6.86 3.60
C LEU A 113 -0.67 7.34 4.34
N SER A 114 -0.08 8.46 3.91
CA SER A 114 1.14 8.97 4.54
C SER A 114 0.91 9.25 6.03
N GLY A 115 1.80 8.72 6.88
CA GLY A 115 1.70 8.86 8.34
C GLY A 115 0.50 8.14 8.98
N ALA A 116 -0.27 7.34 8.24
CA ALA A 116 -1.37 6.55 8.83
C ALA A 116 -0.83 5.39 9.69
N ASP A 117 -1.63 4.97 10.68
CA ASP A 117 -1.35 3.75 11.45
C ASP A 117 -2.12 2.56 10.85
N LEU A 118 -1.39 1.61 10.27
CA LEU A 118 -1.90 0.35 9.71
C LEU A 118 -1.41 -0.87 10.53
N THR A 119 -1.06 -0.68 11.81
CA THR A 119 -0.58 -1.76 12.67
C THR A 119 -1.54 -2.94 12.63
N GLY A 120 -1.05 -4.13 12.28
CA GLY A 120 -1.84 -5.37 12.26
C GLY A 120 -2.97 -5.41 11.23
N ALA A 121 -3.07 -4.44 10.31
CA ALA A 121 -4.06 -4.45 9.24
C ALA A 121 -3.78 -5.55 8.20
N THR A 122 -4.78 -5.84 7.36
CA THR A 122 -4.61 -6.73 6.19
C THR A 122 -4.89 -5.99 4.89
N ILE A 123 -4.05 -6.22 3.88
CA ILE A 123 -4.21 -5.71 2.52
C ILE A 123 -4.02 -6.87 1.54
N PHE A 124 -5.10 -7.58 1.22
CA PHE A 124 -5.05 -8.70 0.28
C PHE A 124 -5.76 -8.34 -1.03
N ARG A 125 -5.00 -8.42 -2.13
CA ARG A 125 -5.51 -8.21 -3.50
C ARG A 125 -6.24 -6.87 -3.68
N PRO A 126 -5.68 -5.73 -3.24
CA PRO A 126 -6.25 -4.43 -3.53
C PRO A 126 -6.19 -4.14 -5.03
N THR A 127 -7.00 -3.19 -5.49
CA THR A 127 -6.84 -2.58 -6.82
C THR A 127 -6.02 -1.31 -6.65
N VAL A 128 -4.89 -1.20 -7.36
CA VAL A 128 -3.96 -0.07 -7.23
C VAL A 128 -3.67 0.66 -8.54
N TYR A 129 -4.21 0.16 -9.66
CA TYR A 129 -4.02 0.75 -10.99
C TYR A 129 -5.34 0.94 -11.70
N THR A 130 -5.44 1.98 -12.51
CA THR A 130 -6.63 2.30 -13.30
C THR A 130 -6.84 1.38 -14.50
N ASP A 131 -5.76 0.78 -15.00
CA ASP A 131 -5.75 -0.10 -16.17
C ASP A 131 -4.66 -1.16 -16.10
N LEU A 132 -4.57 -1.99 -17.14
CA LEU A 132 -3.57 -3.08 -17.24
C LEU A 132 -2.15 -2.59 -17.55
N SER A 133 -1.94 -1.29 -17.78
CA SER A 133 -0.60 -0.73 -18.02
C SER A 133 0.22 -0.55 -16.74
N ASN A 134 -0.40 -0.74 -15.56
CA ASN A 134 0.23 -0.60 -14.25
C ASN A 134 0.99 0.73 -14.12
N ASN A 135 0.26 1.83 -14.32
CA ASN A 135 0.84 3.16 -14.21
C ASN A 135 1.29 3.42 -12.75
N LEU A 136 2.61 3.50 -12.54
CA LEU A 136 3.20 3.69 -11.21
C LEU A 136 2.73 5.00 -10.52
N ALA A 137 2.25 5.99 -11.29
CA ALA A 137 1.67 7.21 -10.72
C ALA A 137 0.32 7.00 -10.04
N ASP A 138 -0.30 5.83 -10.24
CA ASP A 138 -1.55 5.44 -9.58
C ASP A 138 -1.30 4.73 -8.23
N ALA A 139 -0.05 4.37 -7.94
CA ALA A 139 0.31 3.64 -6.73
C ALA A 139 -0.03 4.44 -5.45
N PRO A 140 -0.45 3.76 -4.37
CA PRO A 140 -0.73 4.41 -3.09
C PRO A 140 0.54 4.91 -2.41
N ARG A 141 0.40 5.88 -1.50
CA ARG A 141 1.50 6.43 -0.70
C ARG A 141 1.37 6.02 0.76
N PHE A 142 2.46 5.47 1.30
CA PHE A 142 2.61 5.05 2.70
C PHE A 142 3.78 5.76 3.38
N ALA A 143 4.22 6.91 2.86
CA ALA A 143 5.39 7.61 3.42
C ALA A 143 5.21 7.92 4.91
N GLY A 144 6.14 7.47 5.75
CA GLY A 144 6.09 7.64 7.20
C GLY A 144 4.95 6.89 7.90
N ALA A 145 4.21 6.02 7.22
CA ALA A 145 3.14 5.22 7.83
C ALA A 145 3.70 4.15 8.78
N ASN A 146 2.90 3.78 9.78
CA ASN A 146 3.18 2.65 10.65
C ASN A 146 2.49 1.40 10.12
N LEU A 147 3.27 0.48 9.56
CA LEU A 147 2.83 -0.80 9.00
C LEU A 147 3.33 -1.99 9.86
N THR A 148 3.56 -1.75 11.16
CA THR A 148 4.05 -2.80 12.07
C THR A 148 3.11 -4.00 12.04
N SER A 149 3.66 -5.20 11.82
CA SER A 149 2.91 -6.47 11.78
C SER A 149 1.76 -6.49 10.75
N ILE A 150 1.76 -5.62 9.75
CA ILE A 150 0.79 -5.67 8.65
C ILE A 150 0.94 -6.97 7.86
N ARG A 151 -0.16 -7.47 7.31
CA ARG A 151 -0.13 -8.59 6.38
C ARG A 151 -0.54 -8.14 4.98
N VAL A 152 0.35 -8.34 4.02
CA VAL A 152 0.14 -7.87 2.64
C VAL A 152 0.26 -9.04 1.66
N MET A 153 -0.65 -9.09 0.69
CA MET A 153 -0.50 -9.89 -0.52
C MET A 153 -1.07 -9.09 -1.70
N ALA A 154 -0.19 -8.39 -2.42
CA ALA A 154 -0.57 -7.38 -3.39
C ALA A 154 0.49 -7.17 -4.47
N ASP A 155 0.08 -6.56 -5.57
CA ASP A 155 0.97 -5.77 -6.43
C ASP A 155 0.85 -4.31 -5.98
N LEU A 156 1.90 -3.80 -5.33
CA LEU A 156 2.03 -2.41 -4.87
C LEU A 156 3.18 -1.71 -5.60
N SER A 157 3.51 -2.13 -6.82
CA SER A 157 4.62 -1.55 -7.57
C SER A 157 4.48 -0.03 -7.68
N GLY A 158 5.60 0.68 -7.49
CA GLY A 158 5.63 2.14 -7.48
C GLY A 158 5.16 2.80 -6.19
N ALA A 159 4.73 2.05 -5.18
CA ALA A 159 4.30 2.64 -3.91
C ALA A 159 5.46 3.33 -3.16
N ASP A 160 5.12 4.41 -2.49
CA ASP A 160 6.04 5.21 -1.68
C ASP A 160 5.98 4.77 -0.21
N PHE A 161 7.03 4.07 0.25
CA PHE A 161 7.21 3.63 1.64
C PHE A 161 8.33 4.38 2.37
N ARG A 162 8.73 5.55 1.88
CA ARG A 162 9.84 6.31 2.48
C ARG A 162 9.59 6.59 3.96
N GLY A 163 10.56 6.21 4.80
CA GLY A 163 10.48 6.41 6.24
C GLY A 163 9.36 5.61 6.94
N ALA A 164 8.67 4.72 6.25
CA ALA A 164 7.62 3.88 6.86
C ALA A 164 8.22 2.85 7.83
N ASN A 165 7.43 2.44 8.82
CA ASN A 165 7.78 1.38 9.76
C ASN A 165 7.07 0.07 9.37
N LEU A 166 7.80 -0.88 8.82
CA LEU A 166 7.33 -2.23 8.45
C LEU A 166 7.91 -3.32 9.38
N THR A 167 8.23 -2.98 10.62
CA THR A 167 8.75 -3.96 11.59
C THR A 167 7.77 -5.14 11.72
N ASN A 168 8.28 -6.38 11.61
CA ASN A 168 7.50 -7.62 11.65
C ASN A 168 6.39 -7.72 10.57
N ALA A 169 6.43 -6.91 9.53
CA ALA A 169 5.47 -7.01 8.41
C ALA A 169 5.57 -8.39 7.73
N ASP A 170 4.41 -9.00 7.40
CA ASP A 170 4.34 -10.28 6.71
C ASP A 170 3.90 -10.08 5.25
N LEU A 171 4.87 -10.10 4.34
CA LEU A 171 4.68 -9.99 2.91
C LEU A 171 5.00 -11.31 2.16
N ARG A 172 5.03 -12.44 2.87
CA ARG A 172 5.25 -13.73 2.22
C ARG A 172 3.98 -14.16 1.45
N PRO A 173 4.12 -15.01 0.43
CA PRO A 173 2.99 -15.62 -0.24
C PRO A 173 2.09 -16.38 0.74
N LEU A 174 0.78 -16.37 0.51
CA LEU A 174 -0.12 -17.22 1.27
C LEU A 174 0.18 -18.69 0.91
N GLU A 175 0.42 -19.51 1.92
CA GLU A 175 0.61 -20.95 1.73
C GLU A 175 -0.71 -21.60 1.27
N SER A 176 -0.61 -22.48 0.29
CA SER A 176 -1.75 -23.33 -0.11
C SER A 176 -2.09 -24.25 1.05
N ARG A 177 -3.37 -24.32 1.40
CA ARG A 177 -3.82 -25.40 2.31
C ARG A 177 -3.54 -26.74 1.65
N PRO A 178 -3.09 -27.76 2.42
CA PRO A 178 -2.93 -29.10 1.90
C PRO A 178 -4.22 -29.57 1.18
N GLY A 179 -4.11 -29.98 -0.08
CA GLY A 179 -5.23 -30.44 -0.89
C GLY A 179 -5.91 -29.36 -1.77
N GLN A 180 -5.55 -28.09 -1.66
CA GLN A 180 -5.93 -27.10 -2.67
C GLN A 180 -4.84 -27.01 -3.73
N GLY A 181 -5.22 -27.18 -4.99
CA GLY A 181 -4.28 -27.21 -6.13
C GLY A 181 -3.33 -26.00 -6.20
N THR A 182 -2.28 -26.19 -6.95
CA THR A 182 -1.07 -25.36 -7.09
C THR A 182 -1.25 -23.88 -7.46
N LEU A 183 -2.47 -23.35 -7.62
CA LEU A 183 -2.70 -21.96 -8.05
C LEU A 183 -2.29 -20.92 -7.00
N SER A 184 -2.24 -21.25 -5.71
CA SER A 184 -1.84 -20.30 -4.67
C SER A 184 -0.32 -20.11 -4.56
N THR A 185 0.48 -21.03 -5.11
CA THR A 185 1.93 -20.92 -5.12
C THR A 185 2.47 -19.87 -6.12
N LEU A 186 1.60 -19.34 -6.98
CA LEU A 186 1.98 -18.36 -8.00
C LEU A 186 1.81 -16.91 -7.55
N MET A 187 1.10 -16.65 -6.45
CA MET A 187 0.85 -15.28 -6.00
C MET A 187 1.98 -14.79 -5.09
N ARG A 188 2.86 -13.98 -5.65
CA ARG A 188 3.93 -13.30 -4.93
C ARG A 188 3.52 -11.87 -4.64
N ASN A 189 4.06 -11.26 -3.59
CA ASN A 189 4.04 -9.81 -3.50
C ASN A 189 4.91 -9.20 -4.59
N VAL A 190 4.36 -8.24 -5.31
CA VAL A 190 5.06 -7.51 -6.36
C VAL A 190 5.22 -6.06 -5.89
N LEU A 191 6.48 -5.66 -5.71
CA LEU A 191 6.88 -4.38 -5.13
C LEU A 191 7.94 -3.71 -6.01
N LYS A 192 7.75 -3.80 -7.33
CA LYS A 192 8.70 -3.24 -8.31
C LYS A 192 8.74 -1.72 -8.21
N SER A 193 9.93 -1.15 -8.29
CA SER A 193 10.12 0.30 -8.30
C SER A 193 9.53 1.01 -7.06
N CYS A 194 9.34 0.30 -5.94
CA CYS A 194 8.93 0.91 -4.68
C CYS A 194 10.08 1.70 -4.05
N ASP A 195 9.75 2.77 -3.33
CA ASP A 195 10.73 3.56 -2.59
C ASP A 195 10.63 3.27 -1.09
N PHE A 196 11.59 2.52 -0.55
CA PHE A 196 11.75 2.21 0.88
C PHE A 196 12.89 3.01 1.53
N ALA A 197 13.31 4.15 0.93
CA ALA A 197 14.41 4.91 1.48
C ALA A 197 14.13 5.35 2.92
N GLY A 198 15.07 5.03 3.83
CA GLY A 198 14.94 5.30 5.26
C GLY A 198 13.85 4.52 6.00
N ALA A 199 13.19 3.57 5.35
CA ALA A 199 12.18 2.73 6.01
C ALA A 199 12.81 1.76 7.02
N THR A 200 12.04 1.34 8.01
CA THR A 200 12.39 0.28 8.96
C THR A 200 11.65 -1.00 8.59
N LEU A 201 12.40 -2.05 8.22
CA LEU A 201 11.90 -3.36 7.84
C LEU A 201 12.49 -4.47 8.76
N ARG A 202 12.71 -4.14 10.03
CA ARG A 202 13.27 -5.12 10.99
C ARG A 202 12.38 -6.33 11.10
N ASP A 203 12.98 -7.52 10.98
CA ASP A 203 12.29 -8.80 11.10
C ASP A 203 11.08 -8.94 10.14
N ALA A 204 10.99 -8.10 9.12
CA ALA A 204 9.96 -8.21 8.08
C ALA A 204 10.19 -9.45 7.23
N ASN A 205 9.10 -10.14 6.88
CA ASN A 205 9.14 -11.28 5.98
C ASN A 205 8.77 -10.86 4.55
N LEU A 206 9.77 -10.79 3.68
CA LEU A 206 9.65 -10.47 2.25
C LEU A 206 9.93 -11.70 1.38
N ASN A 207 9.93 -12.91 1.97
CA ASN A 207 10.24 -14.13 1.24
C ASN A 207 9.48 -14.21 -0.08
N ARG A 208 10.21 -14.53 -1.17
CA ARG A 208 9.70 -14.68 -2.53
C ARG A 208 9.08 -13.41 -3.16
N ALA A 209 9.21 -12.24 -2.55
CA ALA A 209 8.75 -10.98 -3.15
C ALA A 209 9.53 -10.63 -4.42
N VAL A 210 8.92 -9.84 -5.30
CA VAL A 210 9.55 -9.27 -6.49
C VAL A 210 9.81 -7.78 -6.22
N LEU A 211 11.09 -7.41 -6.04
CA LEU A 211 11.54 -6.09 -5.61
C LEU A 211 12.41 -5.37 -6.64
N VAL A 212 12.33 -5.81 -7.88
CA VAL A 212 13.16 -5.28 -8.99
C VAL A 212 13.05 -3.74 -9.08
N PHE A 213 14.18 -3.05 -9.21
CA PHE A 213 14.30 -1.59 -9.28
C PHE A 213 13.86 -0.82 -8.03
N SER A 214 13.60 -1.49 -6.90
CA SER A 214 13.21 -0.80 -5.66
C SER A 214 14.40 -0.15 -4.97
N ARG A 215 14.13 0.85 -4.12
CA ARG A 215 15.15 1.61 -3.41
C ARG A 215 15.05 1.37 -1.91
N PHE A 216 16.15 0.89 -1.31
CA PHE A 216 16.32 0.68 0.13
C PHE A 216 17.42 1.57 0.71
N VAL A 217 17.63 2.75 0.11
CA VAL A 217 18.71 3.68 0.53
C VAL A 217 18.56 4.04 2.00
N GLY A 218 19.57 3.65 2.80
CA GLY A 218 19.57 3.89 4.25
C GLY A 218 18.50 3.15 5.04
N ALA A 219 17.81 2.16 4.45
CA ALA A 219 16.79 1.38 5.14
C ALA A 219 17.40 0.44 6.20
N ASP A 220 16.62 0.14 7.24
CA ASP A 220 16.94 -0.81 8.30
C ASP A 220 16.27 -2.16 8.03
N LEU A 221 17.02 -3.11 7.49
CA LEU A 221 16.58 -4.46 7.11
C LEU A 221 17.10 -5.53 8.07
N ARG A 222 17.49 -5.15 9.29
CA ARG A 222 18.06 -6.10 10.26
C ARG A 222 17.10 -7.25 10.55
N GLY A 223 17.62 -8.47 10.43
CA GLY A 223 16.84 -9.69 10.64
C GLY A 223 15.78 -9.99 9.57
N ALA A 224 15.59 -9.13 8.59
CA ALA A 224 14.58 -9.34 7.54
C ALA A 224 14.79 -10.63 6.75
N ASP A 225 13.71 -11.30 6.36
CA ASP A 225 13.76 -12.45 5.46
C ASP A 225 13.53 -12.01 4.01
N LEU A 226 14.62 -11.98 3.25
CA LEU A 226 14.67 -11.67 1.82
C LEU A 226 14.99 -12.94 1.00
N SER A 227 14.77 -14.13 1.56
CA SER A 227 15.05 -15.38 0.84
C SER A 227 14.15 -15.55 -0.39
N ASP A 228 14.72 -16.16 -1.43
CA ASP A 228 14.04 -16.40 -2.71
C ASP A 228 13.49 -15.13 -3.41
N THR A 229 13.93 -13.92 -3.02
CA THR A 229 13.48 -12.65 -3.60
C THR A 229 14.21 -12.33 -4.90
N ASP A 230 13.53 -11.63 -5.79
CA ASP A 230 14.16 -10.95 -6.93
C ASP A 230 14.50 -9.51 -6.52
N LEU A 231 15.79 -9.28 -6.26
CA LEU A 231 16.37 -8.00 -5.87
C LEU A 231 17.18 -7.38 -7.02
N SER A 232 16.91 -7.81 -8.26
CA SER A 232 17.64 -7.30 -9.41
C SER A 232 17.51 -5.78 -9.51
N LYS A 233 18.66 -5.12 -9.70
CA LYS A 233 18.76 -3.65 -9.87
C LYS A 233 18.16 -2.85 -8.70
N THR A 234 18.09 -3.43 -7.50
CA THR A 234 17.73 -2.69 -6.28
C THR A 234 18.88 -1.81 -5.81
N ASP A 235 18.53 -0.71 -5.16
CA ASP A 235 19.52 0.20 -4.55
C ASP A 235 19.50 0.05 -3.02
N PHE A 236 20.52 -0.60 -2.47
CA PHE A 236 20.72 -0.78 -1.03
C PHE A 236 21.76 0.19 -0.44
N THR A 237 22.09 1.30 -1.15
CA THR A 237 23.11 2.23 -0.68
C THR A 237 22.92 2.59 0.80
N GLY A 238 23.91 2.25 1.64
CA GLY A 238 23.91 2.54 3.07
C GLY A 238 22.89 1.79 3.92
N ALA A 239 22.15 0.83 3.37
CA ALA A 239 21.19 0.00 4.12
C ALA A 239 21.89 -0.88 5.17
N ASP A 240 21.14 -1.30 6.19
CA ASP A 240 21.60 -2.21 7.23
C ASP A 240 20.96 -3.60 7.04
N LEU A 241 21.74 -4.56 6.59
CA LEU A 241 21.34 -5.96 6.35
C LEU A 241 21.79 -6.90 7.47
N THR A 242 22.21 -6.38 8.65
CA THR A 242 22.73 -7.20 9.75
C THR A 242 21.77 -8.34 10.09
N GLY A 243 22.23 -9.58 9.96
CA GLY A 243 21.45 -10.79 10.26
C GLY A 243 20.29 -11.10 9.32
N ALA A 244 20.11 -10.33 8.23
CA ALA A 244 19.10 -10.61 7.22
C ALA A 244 19.34 -11.99 6.55
N ASN A 245 18.30 -12.57 5.96
CA ASN A 245 18.37 -13.80 5.20
C ASN A 245 18.25 -13.50 3.71
N LEU A 246 19.33 -13.71 2.94
CA LEU A 246 19.37 -13.56 1.49
C LEU A 246 19.44 -14.91 0.75
N SER A 247 19.14 -16.03 1.43
CA SER A 247 19.24 -17.36 0.80
C SER A 247 18.49 -17.39 -0.53
N ARG A 248 19.18 -17.75 -1.60
CA ARG A 248 18.66 -17.86 -2.96
C ARG A 248 18.03 -16.55 -3.53
N ALA A 249 18.33 -15.40 -2.95
CA ALA A 249 17.95 -14.12 -3.55
C ALA A 249 18.75 -13.85 -4.84
N ASP A 250 18.19 -13.09 -5.77
CA ASP A 250 18.88 -12.63 -6.99
C ASP A 250 19.30 -11.16 -6.84
N LEU A 251 20.61 -10.90 -6.85
CA LEU A 251 21.21 -9.57 -6.72
C LEU A 251 21.74 -9.01 -8.05
N TYR A 252 21.23 -9.48 -9.20
CA TYR A 252 21.72 -9.02 -10.49
C TYR A 252 21.64 -7.49 -10.62
N GLY A 253 22.82 -6.85 -10.74
CA GLY A 253 22.93 -5.39 -10.88
C GLY A 253 22.46 -4.58 -9.66
N ALA A 254 22.30 -5.21 -8.51
CA ALA A 254 21.98 -4.50 -7.27
C ALA A 254 23.16 -3.60 -6.83
N ASN A 255 22.86 -2.49 -6.18
CA ASN A 255 23.84 -1.58 -5.60
C ASN A 255 23.96 -1.84 -4.09
N LEU A 256 25.12 -2.32 -3.64
CA LEU A 256 25.43 -2.62 -2.25
C LEU A 256 26.44 -1.64 -1.62
N ILE A 257 26.68 -0.47 -2.24
CA ILE A 257 27.64 0.52 -1.73
C ILE A 257 27.26 0.95 -0.32
N GLY A 258 28.22 0.79 0.62
CA GLY A 258 28.02 1.22 2.01
C GLY A 258 27.01 0.39 2.81
N VAL A 259 26.57 -0.75 2.29
CA VAL A 259 25.72 -1.71 3.05
C VAL A 259 26.46 -2.15 4.30
N ARG A 260 25.75 -2.17 5.43
CA ARG A 260 26.26 -2.69 6.71
C ARG A 260 25.79 -4.11 6.97
N GLY A 261 26.58 -4.88 7.72
CA GLY A 261 26.22 -6.22 8.19
C GLY A 261 26.19 -7.29 7.10
N LEU A 262 26.78 -7.04 5.92
CA LEU A 262 26.80 -8.03 4.82
C LEU A 262 27.55 -9.31 5.23
N ASP A 263 28.50 -9.22 6.15
CA ASP A 263 29.25 -10.34 6.75
C ASP A 263 28.40 -11.20 7.71
N THR A 264 27.28 -10.68 8.17
CA THR A 264 26.36 -11.36 9.09
C THR A 264 25.11 -11.91 8.39
N VAL A 265 24.98 -11.65 7.10
CA VAL A 265 23.84 -12.12 6.29
C VAL A 265 23.85 -13.63 6.17
N ARG A 266 22.69 -14.25 6.33
CA ARG A 266 22.52 -15.70 6.14
C ARG A 266 22.32 -16.04 4.67
N GLY A 267 22.89 -17.15 4.22
CA GLY A 267 22.70 -17.69 2.87
C GLY A 267 23.36 -16.88 1.75
N LEU A 268 24.35 -16.04 2.08
CA LEU A 268 25.09 -15.26 1.09
C LEU A 268 25.80 -16.14 0.04
N ASP A 269 26.16 -17.35 0.40
CA ASP A 269 26.75 -18.38 -0.46
C ASP A 269 25.79 -18.97 -1.49
N THR A 270 24.51 -18.78 -1.28
CA THR A 270 23.43 -19.26 -2.18
C THR A 270 22.80 -18.16 -3.03
N VAL A 271 23.25 -16.90 -2.86
CA VAL A 271 22.77 -15.74 -3.60
C VAL A 271 23.16 -15.84 -5.08
N ALA A 272 22.20 -15.64 -5.97
CA ALA A 272 22.46 -15.56 -7.40
C ALA A 272 23.01 -14.17 -7.79
N ASN A 273 23.92 -14.14 -8.77
CA ASN A 273 24.45 -12.92 -9.39
C ASN A 273 25.12 -11.92 -8.42
N LEU A 274 25.63 -12.38 -7.29
CA LEU A 274 26.33 -11.52 -6.34
C LEU A 274 27.59 -10.87 -6.95
N ASP A 275 28.22 -11.53 -7.94
CA ASP A 275 29.35 -11.01 -8.71
C ASP A 275 28.98 -9.89 -9.69
N LYS A 276 27.68 -9.71 -9.95
CA LYS A 276 27.13 -8.63 -10.80
C LYS A 276 26.62 -7.43 -9.98
N ALA A 277 26.61 -7.54 -8.67
CA ALA A 277 26.26 -6.42 -7.79
C ALA A 277 27.44 -5.44 -7.67
N THR A 278 27.11 -4.15 -7.54
CA THR A 278 28.09 -3.10 -7.23
C THR A 278 28.34 -3.07 -5.72
N ARG A 279 29.62 -3.01 -5.30
CA ARG A 279 30.03 -3.01 -3.88
C ARG A 279 30.93 -1.82 -3.56
#